data_c72c447f42c81c4199e8f4d1f2886a79
#
_entry.id   c72c447f42c81c4199e8f4d1f2886a79
#
_cell.length_a   1.000
_cell.length_b   1.000
_cell.length_c   1.000
_cell.angle_alpha   90.00
_cell.angle_beta   90.00
_cell.angle_gamma   90.00
#
_symmetry.space_group_name_H-M   'P 1'
#
loop_
_entity.id
_entity.type
_entity.pdbx_description
1 polymer ?
#
loop_
_entity_poly.entity_id
_entity_poly.type
_entity_poly.pdbx_seq_one_letter_code
_entity_poly.pdbx_strand_id
1 'polypeptide(L)'
;MTAQGDDKTAITNGVQARTMQDVARLAGVSAMTVSRALRSDASISQATRARILEVIERVGYIPDQTANMLASRRSGFVVALIPALNNSNFADTVRGINDSLAGTGLQMILGATDYSPEREEELIATTLRRRPEGIILAGSKHTARARRLLTHAGLPIVQIWDFPDDPLDQVVGFSNADAARAMVHHLADRGFRRIGFVGSSVPSDTRGFERQRGYCEALVERGLGPPRLVNAAKPPGSI
;
A
#
# COMPACT_ATOMS: atom_id res chain seq x y z
N MET A 1 -13.30 -20.25 -60.88
CA MET A 1 -14.24 -19.31 -60.25
C MET A 1 -13.72 -19.02 -58.85
N THR A 2 -13.05 -17.95 -58.80
CA THR A 2 -12.85 -16.88 -57.79
C THR A 2 -12.71 -17.31 -56.32
N ALA A 3 -11.47 -17.37 -55.95
CA ALA A 3 -11.00 -17.27 -54.55
C ALA A 3 -11.18 -15.82 -54.08
N GLN A 4 -11.86 -15.61 -52.97
CA GLN A 4 -11.86 -14.35 -52.24
C GLN A 4 -10.89 -14.51 -51.06
N GLY A 5 -9.74 -13.85 -51.18
CA GLY A 5 -8.78 -13.73 -50.09
C GLY A 5 -9.28 -12.75 -49.05
N ASP A 6 -9.38 -13.21 -47.81
CA ASP A 6 -9.56 -12.36 -46.64
C ASP A 6 -8.23 -11.68 -46.28
N ASP A 7 -8.14 -10.42 -46.68
CA ASP A 7 -7.11 -9.50 -46.23
C ASP A 7 -7.46 -9.01 -44.83
N LYS A 8 -6.99 -9.73 -43.82
CA LYS A 8 -6.95 -9.26 -42.42
C LYS A 8 -5.60 -8.63 -42.12
N THR A 9 -5.33 -7.50 -42.76
CA THR A 9 -4.23 -6.62 -42.35
C THR A 9 -4.64 -5.95 -41.07
N ALA A 10 -4.26 -6.56 -39.93
CA ALA A 10 -4.44 -6.01 -38.59
C ALA A 10 -3.68 -4.67 -38.50
N ILE A 11 -4.45 -3.64 -38.19
CA ILE A 11 -3.95 -2.30 -37.84
C ILE A 11 -3.23 -2.40 -36.49
N THR A 12 -1.98 -2.79 -36.50
CA THR A 12 -1.03 -2.52 -35.43
C THR A 12 -0.33 -1.21 -35.75
N ASN A 13 -0.99 -0.10 -35.46
CA ASN A 13 -0.30 1.17 -35.29
C ASN A 13 0.58 1.05 -34.03
N GLY A 14 1.76 0.46 -34.20
CA GLY A 14 2.81 0.43 -33.20
C GLY A 14 3.26 1.86 -32.94
N VAL A 15 2.75 2.46 -31.86
CA VAL A 15 3.37 3.64 -31.27
C VAL A 15 4.76 3.18 -30.83
N GLN A 16 5.75 3.39 -31.67
CA GLN A 16 7.14 3.04 -31.38
C GLN A 16 7.59 3.91 -30.20
N ALA A 17 7.76 3.29 -29.03
CA ALA A 17 8.20 4.00 -27.84
C ALA A 17 9.52 4.72 -28.13
N ARG A 18 9.59 6.03 -27.88
CA ARG A 18 10.80 6.80 -28.05
C ARG A 18 11.85 6.31 -27.06
N THR A 19 13.08 6.16 -27.55
CA THR A 19 14.19 5.65 -26.76
C THR A 19 15.12 6.79 -26.30
N MET A 20 15.96 6.53 -25.29
CA MET A 20 17.01 7.46 -24.88
C MET A 20 17.95 7.81 -26.05
N GLN A 21 18.17 6.88 -26.99
CA GLN A 21 18.98 7.10 -28.17
C GLN A 21 18.32 8.10 -29.13
N ASP A 22 17.00 8.07 -29.29
CA ASP A 22 16.27 9.05 -30.10
C ASP A 22 16.36 10.44 -29.50
N VAL A 23 16.25 10.58 -28.18
CA VAL A 23 16.46 11.85 -27.49
C VAL A 23 17.88 12.35 -27.69
N ALA A 24 18.88 11.49 -27.55
CA ALA A 24 20.28 11.82 -27.74
C ALA A 24 20.55 12.34 -29.14
N ARG A 25 20.06 11.66 -30.17
CA ARG A 25 20.17 12.03 -31.57
C ARG A 25 19.53 13.40 -31.86
N LEU A 26 18.29 13.61 -31.33
CA LEU A 26 17.55 14.86 -31.55
C LEU A 26 18.13 16.05 -30.77
N ALA A 27 18.72 15.80 -29.61
CA ALA A 27 19.39 16.80 -28.81
C ALA A 27 20.86 17.04 -29.23
N GLY A 28 21.40 16.27 -30.18
CA GLY A 28 22.79 16.39 -30.66
C GLY A 28 23.82 16.08 -29.57
N VAL A 29 23.55 15.07 -28.74
CA VAL A 29 24.42 14.65 -27.62
C VAL A 29 24.52 13.13 -27.54
N SER A 30 25.41 12.59 -26.71
CA SER A 30 25.46 11.14 -26.44
C SER A 30 24.32 10.69 -25.50
N ALA A 31 23.93 9.41 -25.57
CA ALA A 31 22.97 8.81 -24.61
C ALA A 31 23.46 8.95 -23.15
N MET A 32 24.77 8.88 -22.94
CA MET A 32 25.37 9.10 -21.61
C MET A 32 25.12 10.54 -21.11
N THR A 33 25.20 11.54 -22.01
CA THR A 33 24.91 12.93 -21.69
C THR A 33 23.44 13.14 -21.34
N VAL A 34 22.52 12.48 -22.05
CA VAL A 34 21.08 12.47 -21.70
C VAL A 34 20.89 11.87 -20.32
N SER A 35 21.47 10.71 -20.05
CA SER A 35 21.38 10.04 -18.75
C SER A 35 21.92 10.91 -17.60
N ARG A 36 23.04 11.61 -17.79
CA ARG A 36 23.61 12.55 -16.80
C ARG A 36 22.72 13.78 -16.60
N ALA A 37 22.16 14.33 -17.67
CA ALA A 37 21.25 15.48 -17.59
C ALA A 37 19.99 15.15 -16.77
N LEU A 38 19.42 13.95 -16.94
CA LEU A 38 18.27 13.46 -16.18
C LEU A 38 18.55 13.26 -14.68
N ARG A 39 19.79 12.90 -14.33
CA ARG A 39 20.23 12.74 -12.95
C ARG A 39 20.68 14.03 -12.26
N SER A 40 20.52 15.16 -12.91
CA SER A 40 20.97 16.46 -12.42
C SER A 40 22.48 16.52 -12.12
N ASP A 41 23.29 15.78 -12.89
CA ASP A 41 24.74 15.76 -12.77
C ASP A 41 25.31 17.17 -13.05
N ALA A 42 26.15 17.66 -12.13
CA ALA A 42 26.76 18.98 -12.22
C ALA A 42 27.74 19.13 -13.42
N SER A 43 28.18 18.02 -14.00
CA SER A 43 29.04 18.03 -15.18
C SER A 43 28.32 18.47 -16.45
N ILE A 44 27.01 18.58 -16.46
CA ILE A 44 26.17 19.00 -17.60
C ILE A 44 25.81 20.48 -17.46
N SER A 45 26.16 21.30 -18.46
CA SER A 45 25.80 22.70 -18.46
C SER A 45 24.29 22.91 -18.46
N GLN A 46 23.83 24.00 -17.82
CA GLN A 46 22.42 24.35 -17.74
C GLN A 46 21.73 24.46 -19.12
N ALA A 47 22.45 25.03 -20.10
CA ALA A 47 21.96 25.14 -21.47
C ALA A 47 21.79 23.78 -22.15
N THR A 48 22.73 22.85 -21.97
CA THR A 48 22.63 21.48 -22.50
C THR A 48 21.48 20.72 -21.84
N ARG A 49 21.31 20.86 -20.53
CA ARG A 49 20.20 20.25 -19.81
C ARG A 49 18.85 20.75 -20.30
N ALA A 50 18.69 22.07 -20.43
CA ALA A 50 17.44 22.67 -20.90
C ALA A 50 17.07 22.14 -22.30
N ARG A 51 18.04 22.09 -23.24
CA ARG A 51 17.81 21.52 -24.57
C ARG A 51 17.40 20.06 -24.55
N ILE A 52 17.98 19.23 -23.67
CA ILE A 52 17.63 17.81 -23.54
C ILE A 52 16.21 17.68 -23.01
N LEU A 53 15.82 18.43 -21.95
CA LEU A 53 14.48 18.41 -21.38
C LEU A 53 13.42 18.86 -22.38
N GLU A 54 13.70 19.90 -23.19
CA GLU A 54 12.80 20.34 -24.27
C GLU A 54 12.57 19.22 -25.31
N VAL A 55 13.64 18.52 -25.72
CA VAL A 55 13.50 17.38 -26.63
C VAL A 55 12.68 16.27 -26.01
N ILE A 56 12.93 15.92 -24.75
CA ILE A 56 12.18 14.88 -24.01
C ILE A 56 10.68 15.20 -24.01
N GLU A 57 10.31 16.43 -23.66
CA GLU A 57 8.93 16.88 -23.62
C GLU A 57 8.29 16.85 -25.03
N ARG A 58 8.98 17.36 -26.03
CA ARG A 58 8.51 17.38 -27.42
C ARG A 58 8.25 15.99 -28.01
N VAL A 59 9.08 14.99 -27.67
CA VAL A 59 8.95 13.62 -28.21
C VAL A 59 8.14 12.69 -27.32
N GLY A 60 7.74 13.14 -26.11
CA GLY A 60 7.03 12.31 -25.14
C GLY A 60 7.87 11.15 -24.62
N TYR A 61 9.19 11.30 -24.52
CA TYR A 61 10.05 10.27 -23.97
C TYR A 61 9.89 10.19 -22.45
N ILE A 62 9.53 9.02 -21.95
CA ILE A 62 9.49 8.74 -20.52
C ILE A 62 10.75 7.96 -20.17
N PRO A 63 11.65 8.51 -19.34
CA PRO A 63 12.86 7.81 -18.92
C PRO A 63 12.51 6.50 -18.22
N ASP A 64 13.10 5.40 -18.68
CA ASP A 64 12.99 4.14 -17.97
C ASP A 64 13.69 4.24 -16.61
N GLN A 65 12.89 4.20 -15.55
CA GLN A 65 13.41 4.27 -14.19
C GLN A 65 14.18 3.02 -13.78
N THR A 66 14.03 1.89 -14.48
CA THR A 66 14.69 0.62 -14.16
C THR A 66 16.21 0.76 -14.15
N ALA A 67 16.77 1.53 -15.10
CA ALA A 67 18.20 1.82 -15.14
C ALA A 67 18.65 2.72 -13.97
N ASN A 68 17.82 3.67 -13.56
CA ASN A 68 18.09 4.53 -12.41
C ASN A 68 17.93 3.76 -11.07
N MET A 69 16.98 2.87 -10.97
CA MET A 69 16.80 1.98 -9.82
C MET A 69 18.01 1.07 -9.60
N LEU A 70 18.61 0.54 -10.67
CA LEU A 70 19.84 -0.25 -10.59
C LEU A 70 21.03 0.57 -10.07
N ALA A 71 21.13 1.84 -10.47
CA ALA A 71 22.24 2.71 -10.08
C ALA A 71 22.06 3.33 -8.68
N SER A 72 20.84 3.72 -8.29
CA SER A 72 20.53 4.40 -7.04
C SER A 72 20.09 3.46 -5.92
N ARG A 73 19.71 2.21 -6.25
CA ARG A 73 19.03 1.25 -5.37
C ARG A 73 17.71 1.78 -4.79
N ARG A 74 17.12 2.82 -5.39
CA ARG A 74 15.86 3.43 -4.95
C ARG A 74 14.78 3.20 -5.99
N SER A 75 13.66 2.63 -5.54
CA SER A 75 12.52 2.35 -6.42
C SER A 75 11.57 3.54 -6.59
N GLY A 76 11.64 4.52 -5.68
CA GLY A 76 10.79 5.70 -5.69
C GLY A 76 9.36 5.41 -5.22
N PHE A 77 9.07 4.26 -4.61
CA PHE A 77 7.73 3.97 -4.11
C PHE A 77 7.73 3.18 -2.80
N VAL A 78 6.67 3.37 -2.05
CA VAL A 78 6.26 2.56 -0.91
C VAL A 78 4.95 1.84 -1.22
N VAL A 79 4.66 0.78 -0.49
CA VAL A 79 3.41 0.03 -0.67
C VAL A 79 2.57 0.12 0.59
N ALA A 80 1.28 0.39 0.44
CA ALA A 80 0.31 0.29 1.51
C ALA A 80 -0.68 -0.85 1.21
N LEU A 81 -0.77 -1.84 2.10
CA LEU A 81 -1.73 -2.91 2.02
C LEU A 81 -2.82 -2.69 3.08
N ILE A 82 -4.05 -2.53 2.62
CA ILE A 82 -5.22 -2.28 3.47
C ILE A 82 -6.31 -3.32 3.21
N PRO A 83 -7.19 -3.57 4.18
CA PRO A 83 -8.25 -4.58 4.00
C PRO A 83 -9.28 -4.20 2.93
N ALA A 84 -9.71 -2.93 2.89
CA ALA A 84 -10.79 -2.52 1.99
C ALA A 84 -10.76 -1.02 1.70
N LEU A 85 -11.08 -0.65 0.46
CA LEU A 85 -11.14 0.75 0.02
C LEU A 85 -12.47 1.44 0.35
N ASN A 86 -13.53 0.68 0.50
CA ASN A 86 -14.89 1.18 0.78
C ASN A 86 -15.14 1.49 2.27
N ASN A 87 -14.13 1.36 3.12
CA ASN A 87 -14.18 1.76 4.52
C ASN A 87 -13.56 3.15 4.68
N SER A 88 -14.33 4.12 5.18
CA SER A 88 -13.90 5.51 5.35
C SER A 88 -12.62 5.67 6.18
N ASN A 89 -12.43 4.83 7.21
CA ASN A 89 -11.23 4.89 8.05
C ASN A 89 -9.97 4.58 7.23
N PHE A 90 -10.03 3.59 6.32
CA PHE A 90 -8.89 3.29 5.45
C PHE A 90 -8.71 4.34 4.37
N ALA A 91 -9.77 4.93 3.84
CA ALA A 91 -9.67 6.04 2.89
C ALA A 91 -8.96 7.25 3.51
N ASP A 92 -9.30 7.60 4.75
CA ASP A 92 -8.64 8.68 5.49
C ASP A 92 -7.16 8.35 5.80
N THR A 93 -6.89 7.10 6.15
CA THR A 93 -5.52 6.62 6.36
C THR A 93 -4.68 6.73 5.08
N VAL A 94 -5.21 6.28 3.95
CA VAL A 94 -4.54 6.37 2.64
C VAL A 94 -4.27 7.83 2.27
N ARG A 95 -5.24 8.72 2.50
CA ARG A 95 -5.06 10.16 2.29
C ARG A 95 -3.93 10.71 3.15
N GLY A 96 -3.93 10.42 4.46
CA GLY A 96 -2.88 10.88 5.37
C GLY A 96 -1.47 10.38 5.00
N ILE A 97 -1.36 9.13 4.56
CA ILE A 97 -0.10 8.57 4.05
C ILE A 97 0.34 9.34 2.79
N ASN A 98 -0.57 9.52 1.82
CA ASN A 98 -0.26 10.21 0.57
C ASN A 98 0.17 11.66 0.81
N ASP A 99 -0.52 12.38 1.69
CA ASP A 99 -0.19 13.76 2.06
C ASP A 99 1.20 13.85 2.71
N SER A 100 1.55 12.85 3.54
CA SER A 100 2.87 12.78 4.18
C SER A 100 4.00 12.46 3.20
N LEU A 101 3.71 11.79 2.10
CA LEU A 101 4.68 11.48 1.04
C LEU A 101 4.86 12.63 0.06
N ALA A 102 3.99 13.63 0.06
CA ALA A 102 4.07 14.77 -0.84
C ALA A 102 5.42 15.49 -0.70
N GLY A 103 6.09 15.75 -1.82
CA GLY A 103 7.39 16.41 -1.86
C GLY A 103 8.60 15.52 -1.50
N THR A 104 8.40 14.27 -1.07
CA THR A 104 9.50 13.33 -0.75
C THR A 104 10.09 12.65 -1.99
N GLY A 105 9.40 12.70 -3.12
CA GLY A 105 9.73 11.93 -4.33
C GLY A 105 9.28 10.47 -4.28
N LEU A 106 8.62 10.03 -3.20
CA LEU A 106 8.05 8.70 -3.09
C LEU A 106 6.60 8.68 -3.60
N GLN A 107 6.25 7.62 -4.31
CA GLN A 107 4.86 7.33 -4.71
C GLN A 107 4.30 6.20 -3.85
N MET A 108 3.00 6.23 -3.56
CA MET A 108 2.34 5.11 -2.87
C MET A 108 1.66 4.19 -3.88
N ILE A 109 1.97 2.89 -3.78
CA ILE A 109 1.20 1.83 -4.46
C ILE A 109 0.27 1.21 -3.43
N LEU A 110 -1.03 1.17 -3.74
CA LEU A 110 -2.04 0.66 -2.84
C LEU A 110 -2.48 -0.74 -3.28
N GLY A 111 -2.58 -1.67 -2.31
CA GLY A 111 -3.16 -2.99 -2.50
C GLY A 111 -4.31 -3.23 -1.52
N ALA A 112 -5.41 -3.81 -2.01
CA ALA A 112 -6.53 -4.24 -1.17
C ALA A 112 -6.45 -5.75 -0.93
N THR A 113 -6.49 -6.17 0.34
CA THR A 113 -6.38 -7.59 0.73
C THR A 113 -7.73 -8.28 0.87
N ASP A 114 -8.82 -7.53 0.86
CA ASP A 114 -10.21 -7.99 1.06
C ASP A 114 -10.38 -8.86 2.32
N TYR A 115 -9.63 -8.51 3.38
CA TYR A 115 -9.55 -9.29 4.63
C TYR A 115 -9.07 -10.74 4.44
N SER A 116 -8.42 -11.08 3.32
CA SER A 116 -7.85 -12.40 3.07
C SER A 116 -6.35 -12.43 3.40
N PRO A 117 -5.92 -13.27 4.35
CA PRO A 117 -4.50 -13.47 4.64
C PRO A 117 -3.71 -14.03 3.44
N GLU A 118 -4.36 -14.86 2.60
CA GLU A 118 -3.74 -15.45 1.42
C GLU A 118 -3.49 -14.38 0.36
N ARG A 119 -4.47 -13.49 0.14
CA ARG A 119 -4.32 -12.37 -0.79
C ARG A 119 -3.27 -11.36 -0.30
N GLU A 120 -3.21 -11.11 1.00
CA GLU A 120 -2.12 -10.30 1.59
C GLU A 120 -0.76 -10.90 1.29
N GLU A 121 -0.59 -12.23 1.51
CA GLU A 121 0.64 -12.94 1.24
C GLU A 121 1.07 -12.84 -0.24
N GLU A 122 0.13 -13.01 -1.18
CA GLU A 122 0.39 -12.86 -2.61
C GLU A 122 0.84 -11.46 -2.98
N LEU A 123 0.15 -10.44 -2.44
CA LEU A 123 0.50 -9.04 -2.65
C LEU A 123 1.89 -8.71 -2.09
N ILE A 124 2.22 -9.19 -0.88
CA ILE A 124 3.54 -9.04 -0.29
C ILE A 124 4.60 -9.67 -1.18
N ALA A 125 4.41 -10.95 -1.59
CA ALA A 125 5.37 -11.66 -2.42
C ALA A 125 5.60 -10.97 -3.79
N THR A 126 4.53 -10.45 -4.39
CA THR A 126 4.60 -9.76 -5.68
C THR A 126 5.29 -8.40 -5.54
N THR A 127 4.98 -7.68 -4.48
CA THR A 127 5.50 -6.34 -4.22
C THR A 127 6.98 -6.36 -3.88
N LEU A 128 7.43 -7.30 -3.04
CA LEU A 128 8.84 -7.43 -2.66
C LEU A 128 9.76 -7.68 -3.87
N ARG A 129 9.28 -8.34 -4.93
CA ARG A 129 10.03 -8.51 -6.19
C ARG A 129 10.35 -7.18 -6.87
N ARG A 130 9.55 -6.15 -6.63
CA ARG A 130 9.72 -4.80 -7.19
C ARG A 130 10.56 -3.89 -6.29
N ARG A 131 11.04 -4.40 -5.14
CA ARG A 131 11.91 -3.71 -4.19
C ARG A 131 11.36 -2.35 -3.75
N PRO A 132 10.19 -2.28 -3.08
CA PRO A 132 9.68 -1.04 -2.52
C PRO A 132 10.66 -0.47 -1.49
N GLU A 133 10.61 0.82 -1.24
CA GLU A 133 11.43 1.47 -0.19
C GLU A 133 10.85 1.27 1.21
N GLY A 134 9.60 0.83 1.33
CA GLY A 134 8.93 0.49 2.58
C GLY A 134 7.58 -0.15 2.32
N ILE A 135 7.05 -0.82 3.33
CA ILE A 135 5.71 -1.44 3.30
C ILE A 135 4.92 -0.98 4.52
N ILE A 136 3.67 -0.57 4.30
CA ILE A 136 2.69 -0.23 5.32
C ILE A 136 1.60 -1.30 5.29
N LEU A 137 1.31 -1.93 6.43
CA LEU A 137 0.39 -3.06 6.55
C LEU A 137 -0.72 -2.73 7.57
N ALA A 138 -1.98 -2.85 7.17
CA ALA A 138 -3.09 -2.67 8.10
C ALA A 138 -3.41 -3.99 8.83
N GLY A 139 -2.97 -4.09 10.07
CA GLY A 139 -3.15 -5.24 10.95
C GLY A 139 -1.84 -5.88 11.38
N SER A 140 -1.95 -6.91 12.20
CA SER A 140 -0.80 -7.55 12.86
C SER A 140 -0.72 -9.06 12.64
N LYS A 141 -1.79 -9.67 12.13
CA LYS A 141 -1.86 -11.12 11.92
C LYS A 141 -1.63 -11.45 10.45
N HIS A 142 -0.50 -12.07 10.18
CA HIS A 142 -0.03 -12.46 8.86
C HIS A 142 0.11 -13.99 8.79
N THR A 143 0.07 -14.55 7.59
CA THR A 143 0.43 -15.97 7.43
C THR A 143 1.90 -16.19 7.81
N ALA A 144 2.25 -17.42 8.18
CA ALA A 144 3.65 -17.74 8.51
C ALA A 144 4.62 -17.45 7.35
N ARG A 145 4.16 -17.56 6.09
CA ARG A 145 4.96 -17.23 4.92
C ARG A 145 5.09 -15.73 4.71
N ALA A 146 4.00 -14.97 4.82
CA ALA A 146 4.02 -13.51 4.74
C ALA A 146 4.97 -12.93 5.80
N ARG A 147 4.85 -13.39 7.06
CA ARG A 147 5.74 -12.96 8.14
C ARG A 147 7.20 -13.24 7.83
N ARG A 148 7.55 -14.44 7.35
CA ARG A 148 8.93 -14.76 6.93
C ARG A 148 9.42 -13.86 5.82
N LEU A 149 8.61 -13.60 4.79
CA LEU A 149 8.97 -12.72 3.68
C LEU A 149 9.28 -11.30 4.18
N LEU A 150 8.43 -10.76 5.06
CA LEU A 150 8.58 -9.42 5.61
C LEU A 150 9.83 -9.34 6.51
N THR A 151 10.03 -10.30 7.41
CA THR A 151 11.20 -10.32 8.31
C THR A 151 12.53 -10.33 7.54
N HIS A 152 12.57 -10.98 6.37
CA HIS A 152 13.79 -11.08 5.55
C HIS A 152 13.86 -10.02 4.44
N ALA A 153 12.88 -9.14 4.34
CA ALA A 153 12.79 -8.16 3.26
C ALA A 153 13.90 -7.10 3.30
N GLY A 154 14.45 -6.81 4.49
CA GLY A 154 15.53 -5.82 4.67
C GLY A 154 15.12 -4.39 4.33
N LEU A 155 13.83 -4.06 4.52
CA LEU A 155 13.25 -2.74 4.28
C LEU A 155 12.35 -2.34 5.46
N PRO A 156 12.08 -1.03 5.66
CA PRO A 156 11.17 -0.54 6.69
C PRO A 156 9.75 -1.09 6.54
N ILE A 157 9.16 -1.53 7.66
CA ILE A 157 7.79 -2.02 7.72
C ILE A 157 7.05 -1.23 8.80
N VAL A 158 5.87 -0.72 8.46
CA VAL A 158 4.99 -0.04 9.42
C VAL A 158 3.67 -0.79 9.50
N GLN A 159 3.38 -1.39 10.65
CA GLN A 159 2.07 -1.99 10.93
C GLN A 159 1.14 -0.90 11.49
N ILE A 160 -0.07 -0.81 10.94
CA ILE A 160 -1.04 0.22 11.34
C ILE A 160 -2.35 -0.38 11.81
N TRP A 161 -3.13 0.38 12.61
CA TRP A 161 -4.47 0.02 13.10
C TRP A 161 -4.51 -1.11 14.13
N ASP A 162 -3.38 -1.56 14.60
CA ASP A 162 -3.27 -2.61 15.62
C ASP A 162 -2.03 -2.36 16.48
N PHE A 163 -1.92 -3.11 17.59
CA PHE A 163 -0.76 -3.04 18.48
C PHE A 163 -0.37 -4.46 18.89
N PRO A 164 0.44 -5.15 18.08
CA PRO A 164 0.85 -6.53 18.37
C PRO A 164 1.90 -6.60 19.47
N ASP A 165 1.90 -7.72 20.22
CA ASP A 165 2.94 -8.01 21.21
C ASP A 165 4.32 -8.27 20.58
N ASP A 166 4.35 -8.77 19.34
CA ASP A 166 5.56 -9.09 18.57
C ASP A 166 5.51 -8.42 17.20
N PRO A 167 5.82 -7.12 17.13
CA PRO A 167 5.80 -6.35 15.88
C PRO A 167 6.90 -6.80 14.92
N LEU A 168 6.65 -6.60 13.61
CA LEU A 168 7.67 -6.85 12.57
C LEU A 168 8.78 -5.80 12.59
N ASP A 169 8.41 -4.53 12.80
CA ASP A 169 9.31 -3.38 12.85
C ASP A 169 8.59 -2.25 13.59
N GLN A 170 8.10 -1.23 12.90
CA GLN A 170 7.40 -0.09 13.51
C GLN A 170 5.89 -0.29 13.57
N VAL A 171 5.26 0.31 14.58
CA VAL A 171 3.81 0.25 14.80
C VAL A 171 3.24 1.64 15.00
N VAL A 172 2.15 1.94 14.28
CA VAL A 172 1.32 3.11 14.50
C VAL A 172 -0.14 2.64 14.66
N GLY A 173 -0.58 2.49 15.89
CA GLY A 173 -1.88 1.90 16.16
C GLY A 173 -2.30 2.03 17.62
N PHE A 174 -3.29 1.24 17.98
CA PHE A 174 -3.82 1.14 19.34
C PHE A 174 -4.32 -0.26 19.61
N SER A 175 -4.42 -0.62 20.91
CA SER A 175 -5.03 -1.87 21.34
C SER A 175 -6.54 -1.83 21.13
N ASN A 176 -7.04 -2.65 20.20
CA ASN A 176 -8.48 -2.79 19.96
C ASN A 176 -9.21 -3.35 21.20
N ALA A 177 -8.57 -4.23 21.96
CA ALA A 177 -9.12 -4.76 23.19
C ALA A 177 -9.25 -3.67 24.26
N ASP A 178 -8.19 -2.86 24.47
CA ASP A 178 -8.22 -1.80 25.48
C ASP A 178 -9.20 -0.69 25.13
N ALA A 179 -9.33 -0.35 23.84
CA ALA A 179 -10.33 0.60 23.38
C ALA A 179 -11.75 0.14 23.71
N ALA A 180 -12.07 -1.14 23.47
CA ALA A 180 -13.37 -1.70 23.80
C ALA A 180 -13.58 -1.80 25.32
N ARG A 181 -12.55 -2.20 26.08
CA ARG A 181 -12.57 -2.22 27.56
C ARG A 181 -12.87 -0.83 28.12
N ALA A 182 -12.15 0.18 27.66
CA ALA A 182 -12.36 1.57 28.08
C ALA A 182 -13.79 2.06 27.80
N MET A 183 -14.37 1.68 26.66
CA MET A 183 -15.75 2.02 26.33
C MET A 183 -16.76 1.37 27.30
N VAL A 184 -16.57 0.09 27.63
CA VAL A 184 -17.45 -0.61 28.62
C VAL A 184 -17.33 0.06 29.98
N HIS A 185 -16.11 0.36 30.43
CA HIS A 185 -15.92 1.07 31.71
C HIS A 185 -16.61 2.44 31.69
N HIS A 186 -16.45 3.20 30.63
CA HIS A 186 -17.11 4.50 30.48
C HIS A 186 -18.66 4.38 30.59
N LEU A 187 -19.25 3.42 29.87
CA LEU A 187 -20.69 3.19 29.94
C LEU A 187 -21.14 2.75 31.33
N ALA A 188 -20.38 1.86 32.00
CA ALA A 188 -20.67 1.41 33.36
C ALA A 188 -20.62 2.57 34.38
N ASP A 189 -19.62 3.46 34.24
CA ASP A 189 -19.49 4.66 35.09
C ASP A 189 -20.65 5.66 34.88
N ARG A 190 -21.23 5.68 33.64
CA ARG A 190 -22.46 6.43 33.34
C ARG A 190 -23.73 5.76 33.84
N GLY A 191 -23.63 4.63 34.56
CA GLY A 191 -24.74 3.91 35.14
C GLY A 191 -25.39 2.84 34.27
N PHE A 192 -24.91 2.63 33.04
CA PHE A 192 -25.45 1.56 32.20
C PHE A 192 -25.04 0.19 32.71
N ARG A 193 -26.03 -0.73 32.90
CA ARG A 193 -25.80 -2.09 33.40
C ARG A 193 -26.04 -3.16 32.34
N ARG A 194 -26.69 -2.81 31.25
CA ARG A 194 -27.02 -3.72 30.13
C ARG A 194 -26.33 -3.25 28.88
N ILE A 195 -25.05 -3.59 28.75
CA ILE A 195 -24.19 -3.20 27.65
C ILE A 195 -24.14 -4.38 26.69
N GLY A 196 -24.36 -4.14 25.39
CA GLY A 196 -24.25 -5.14 24.33
C GLY A 196 -23.09 -4.80 23.39
N PHE A 197 -22.59 -5.79 22.66
CA PHE A 197 -21.59 -5.64 21.64
C PHE A 197 -22.14 -6.12 20.28
N VAL A 198 -22.05 -5.26 19.28
CA VAL A 198 -22.34 -5.60 17.89
C VAL A 198 -21.02 -5.66 17.14
N GLY A 199 -20.69 -6.82 16.60
CA GLY A 199 -19.42 -7.05 15.94
C GLY A 199 -19.50 -7.99 14.74
N SER A 200 -18.36 -8.21 14.09
CA SER A 200 -18.23 -9.15 13.00
C SER A 200 -18.09 -10.59 13.53
N SER A 201 -18.69 -11.54 12.81
CA SER A 201 -18.44 -12.97 12.99
C SER A 201 -17.45 -13.55 12.00
N VAL A 202 -16.84 -12.69 11.17
CA VAL A 202 -15.88 -13.11 10.12
C VAL A 202 -14.53 -13.45 10.76
N PRO A 203 -14.01 -14.68 10.61
CA PRO A 203 -12.78 -15.12 11.26
C PRO A 203 -11.54 -14.26 10.92
N SER A 204 -11.51 -13.65 9.75
CA SER A 204 -10.43 -12.75 9.31
C SER A 204 -10.51 -11.33 9.89
N ASP A 205 -11.62 -10.95 10.56
CA ASP A 205 -11.70 -9.67 11.28
C ASP A 205 -11.06 -9.78 12.67
N THR A 206 -9.75 -9.90 12.70
CA THR A 206 -8.96 -10.05 13.92
C THR A 206 -9.15 -8.89 14.89
N ARG A 207 -9.28 -7.65 14.39
CA ARG A 207 -9.53 -6.46 15.21
C ARG A 207 -10.93 -6.47 15.83
N GLY A 208 -11.92 -6.98 15.11
CA GLY A 208 -13.26 -7.22 15.64
C GLY A 208 -13.25 -8.18 16.82
N PHE A 209 -12.51 -9.28 16.71
CA PHE A 209 -12.34 -10.24 17.79
C PHE A 209 -11.60 -9.66 19.01
N GLU A 210 -10.55 -8.86 18.78
CA GLU A 210 -9.87 -8.18 19.88
C GLU A 210 -10.80 -7.20 20.62
N ARG A 211 -11.61 -6.43 19.89
CA ARG A 211 -12.64 -5.57 20.53
C ARG A 211 -13.67 -6.38 21.33
N GLN A 212 -14.12 -7.51 20.78
CA GLN A 212 -15.02 -8.41 21.48
C GLN A 212 -14.38 -8.97 22.75
N ARG A 213 -13.12 -9.36 22.69
CA ARG A 213 -12.35 -9.84 23.86
C ARG A 213 -12.31 -8.78 24.96
N GLY A 214 -11.89 -7.54 24.62
CA GLY A 214 -11.84 -6.44 25.59
C GLY A 214 -13.20 -6.09 26.18
N TYR A 215 -14.28 -6.18 25.38
CA TYR A 215 -15.64 -6.03 25.87
C TYR A 215 -15.99 -7.12 26.90
N CYS A 216 -15.72 -8.39 26.61
CA CYS A 216 -16.05 -9.50 27.54
C CYS A 216 -15.26 -9.38 28.85
N GLU A 217 -13.97 -9.08 28.77
CA GLU A 217 -13.08 -8.89 29.92
C GLU A 217 -13.62 -7.77 30.85
N ALA A 218 -13.98 -6.63 30.28
CA ALA A 218 -14.51 -5.50 31.03
C ALA A 218 -15.86 -5.77 31.69
N LEU A 219 -16.72 -6.60 31.09
CA LEU A 219 -17.96 -7.03 31.74
C LEU A 219 -17.69 -7.86 33.02
N VAL A 220 -16.70 -8.74 32.96
CA VAL A 220 -16.26 -9.53 34.12
C VAL A 220 -15.68 -8.61 35.21
N GLU A 221 -14.76 -7.71 34.82
CA GLU A 221 -14.15 -6.74 35.75
C GLU A 221 -15.18 -5.86 36.48
N ARG A 222 -16.30 -5.55 35.82
CA ARG A 222 -17.37 -4.70 36.37
C ARG A 222 -18.56 -5.47 36.96
N GLY A 223 -18.54 -6.79 36.90
CA GLY A 223 -19.64 -7.61 37.42
C GLY A 223 -20.99 -7.38 36.71
N LEU A 224 -20.96 -7.13 35.39
CA LEU A 224 -22.13 -6.74 34.59
C LEU A 224 -22.90 -7.92 33.99
N GLY A 225 -22.56 -9.13 34.38
CA GLY A 225 -23.24 -10.37 33.95
C GLY A 225 -22.73 -10.85 32.56
N PRO A 226 -23.44 -11.84 31.96
CA PRO A 226 -22.96 -12.51 30.77
C PRO A 226 -22.92 -11.56 29.54
N PRO A 227 -21.98 -11.80 28.60
CA PRO A 227 -21.90 -11.04 27.36
C PRO A 227 -23.18 -11.11 26.52
N ARG A 228 -23.55 -9.98 25.92
CA ARG A 228 -24.65 -9.87 24.96
C ARG A 228 -24.06 -9.54 23.61
N LEU A 229 -23.84 -10.59 22.81
CA LEU A 229 -23.18 -10.47 21.51
C LEU A 229 -24.20 -10.53 20.38
N VAL A 230 -24.13 -9.59 19.46
CA VAL A 230 -24.85 -9.61 18.20
C VAL A 230 -23.81 -9.60 17.08
N ASN A 231 -23.77 -10.69 16.33
CA ASN A 231 -22.83 -10.81 15.22
C ASN A 231 -23.47 -10.28 13.93
N ALA A 232 -22.83 -9.30 13.31
CA ALA A 232 -23.18 -8.85 11.98
C ALA A 232 -22.72 -9.89 10.95
N ALA A 233 -23.60 -10.26 10.01
CA ALA A 233 -23.35 -11.30 9.01
C ALA A 233 -22.30 -10.91 7.94
N LYS A 234 -21.91 -9.63 7.88
CA LYS A 234 -20.89 -9.13 6.94
C LYS A 234 -19.89 -8.23 7.67
N PRO A 235 -18.61 -8.22 7.25
CA PRO A 235 -17.66 -7.23 7.76
C PRO A 235 -18.16 -5.82 7.46
N PRO A 236 -17.87 -4.85 8.36
CA PRO A 236 -18.14 -3.45 8.07
C PRO A 236 -17.45 -3.03 6.77
N GLY A 237 -18.23 -2.53 5.81
CA GLY A 237 -17.71 -2.07 4.51
C GLY A 237 -17.75 -3.08 3.37
N SER A 238 -18.33 -4.28 3.55
CA SER A 238 -18.68 -5.15 2.42
C SER A 238 -20.09 -4.80 1.93
N ILE A 239 -20.19 -4.30 0.73
CA ILE A 239 -21.44 -4.14 -0.03
C ILE A 239 -21.79 -5.45 -0.72
#